data_df3b48cbf6dec2a9b301e2190c7a7fdd
#
_entry.id   df3b48cbf6dec2a9b301e2190c7a7fdd
#
_cell.length_a   1.000
_cell.length_b   1.000
_cell.length_c   1.000
_cell.angle_alpha   90.00
_cell.angle_beta   90.00
_cell.angle_gamma   90.00
#
_symmetry.space_group_name_H-M   'P 1'
#
loop_
_entity.id
_entity.type
_entity.pdbx_description
1 polymer ?
#
loop_
_entity_poly.entity_id
_entity_poly.type
_entity_poly.pdbx_seq_one_letter_code
_entity_poly.pdbx_strand_id
1 'polypeptide(L)'
;SELVDPTVVPTPGKIRNSNSYALAACAQAAGAVPVILPIVEDTKEALAAAVSAAADAYDFVVTSGGASNGDFDFIKPVVSELGELLMTTVNIRPGKAQTFGIVRGTPVFGLPGNPAAAYVGFEMIIRPALRKMQGYAHFERPSVMAKLSRDVKKKDPRRIFLRGTLYKNDEGEYVVAPAKNQSSGLFGVIQRSNCMAILPEGLDSRTAGSLVQCVLLDVSEEVSL
;
A
#
# COMPACT_ATOMS: atom_id res chain seq x y z
N SER A 1 2.45 -22.07 -1.64
CA SER A 1 2.16 -20.80 -0.92
C SER A 1 2.13 -21.01 0.57
N GLU A 2 2.65 -20.06 1.33
CA GLU A 2 2.52 -19.99 2.80
C GLU A 2 1.13 -19.56 3.25
N LEU A 3 0.31 -19.04 2.34
CA LEU A 3 -1.01 -18.48 2.66
C LEU A 3 -2.08 -19.56 2.85
N VAL A 4 -2.95 -19.32 3.82
CA VAL A 4 -4.22 -20.04 4.00
C VAL A 4 -5.39 -19.07 4.12
N ASP A 5 -6.60 -19.53 3.86
CA ASP A 5 -7.81 -18.74 4.08
C ASP A 5 -7.91 -18.29 5.55
N PRO A 6 -8.42 -17.09 5.84
CA PRO A 6 -8.55 -16.58 7.22
C PRO A 6 -9.36 -17.46 8.16
N THR A 7 -10.28 -18.27 7.65
CA THR A 7 -11.10 -19.20 8.43
C THR A 7 -10.35 -20.46 8.87
N VAL A 8 -9.22 -20.76 8.21
CA VAL A 8 -8.39 -21.93 8.50
C VAL A 8 -7.42 -21.64 9.64
N VAL A 9 -7.27 -22.60 10.56
CA VAL A 9 -6.21 -22.55 11.59
C VAL A 9 -4.86 -22.83 10.91
N PRO A 10 -3.88 -21.88 10.95
CA PRO A 10 -2.61 -22.08 10.29
C PRO A 10 -1.81 -23.20 10.95
N THR A 11 -1.23 -24.10 10.17
CA THR A 11 -0.19 -25.02 10.61
C THR A 11 1.19 -24.35 10.62
N PRO A 12 2.24 -24.94 11.24
CA PRO A 12 3.58 -24.39 11.20
C PRO A 12 4.02 -24.05 9.76
N GLY A 13 4.58 -22.85 9.57
CA GLY A 13 4.99 -22.34 8.26
C GLY A 13 3.85 -21.73 7.41
N LYS A 14 2.62 -21.72 7.89
CA LYS A 14 1.48 -21.09 7.22
C LYS A 14 1.05 -19.82 7.94
N ILE A 15 0.55 -18.85 7.17
CA ILE A 15 -0.04 -17.59 7.66
C ILE A 15 -1.39 -17.35 6.99
N ARG A 16 -2.27 -16.61 7.66
CA ARG A 16 -3.56 -16.25 7.08
C ARG A 16 -3.42 -15.19 6.00
N ASN A 17 -4.16 -15.32 4.90
CA ASN A 17 -4.29 -14.29 3.88
C ASN A 17 -5.05 -13.09 4.44
N SER A 18 -4.34 -12.10 4.95
CA SER A 18 -4.93 -10.84 5.43
C SER A 18 -4.96 -9.76 4.36
N ASN A 19 -4.00 -9.76 3.43
CA ASN A 19 -3.84 -8.70 2.45
C ASN A 19 -5.04 -8.60 1.49
N SER A 20 -5.52 -9.72 0.96
CA SER A 20 -6.65 -9.70 0.02
C SER A 20 -7.89 -9.04 0.62
N TYR A 21 -8.20 -9.34 1.87
CA TYR A 21 -9.36 -8.77 2.57
C TYR A 21 -9.16 -7.30 2.91
N ALA A 22 -7.96 -6.94 3.36
CA ALA A 22 -7.64 -5.54 3.65
C ALA A 22 -7.64 -4.68 2.39
N LEU A 23 -7.04 -5.16 1.30
CA LEU A 23 -7.00 -4.44 0.03
C LEU A 23 -8.39 -4.33 -0.59
N ALA A 24 -9.23 -5.37 -0.46
CA ALA A 24 -10.63 -5.30 -0.87
C ALA A 24 -11.41 -4.24 -0.08
N ALA A 25 -11.24 -4.18 1.24
CA ALA A 25 -11.86 -3.13 2.07
C ALA A 25 -11.37 -1.72 1.66
N CYS A 26 -10.07 -1.56 1.39
CA CYS A 26 -9.50 -0.31 0.90
C CYS A 26 -10.06 0.08 -0.49
N ALA A 27 -10.22 -0.89 -1.41
CA ALA A 27 -10.80 -0.67 -2.73
C ALA A 27 -12.28 -0.26 -2.62
N GLN A 28 -13.04 -0.92 -1.77
CA GLN A 28 -14.43 -0.53 -1.48
C GLN A 28 -14.53 0.88 -0.91
N ALA A 29 -13.66 1.23 0.03
CA ALA A 29 -13.57 2.58 0.60
C ALA A 29 -13.08 3.64 -0.43
N ALA A 30 -12.49 3.22 -1.55
CA ALA A 30 -12.14 4.07 -2.68
C ALA A 30 -13.26 4.17 -3.73
N GLY A 31 -14.43 3.53 -3.50
CA GLY A 31 -15.57 3.54 -4.39
C GLY A 31 -15.56 2.44 -5.48
N ALA A 32 -14.61 1.51 -5.41
CA ALA A 32 -14.56 0.37 -6.33
C ALA A 32 -15.38 -0.82 -5.80
N VAL A 33 -15.70 -1.76 -6.69
CA VAL A 33 -16.36 -3.04 -6.34
C VAL A 33 -15.30 -4.14 -6.37
N PRO A 34 -14.74 -4.54 -5.22
CA PRO A 34 -13.68 -5.53 -5.17
C PRO A 34 -14.20 -6.95 -5.34
N VAL A 35 -13.46 -7.76 -6.09
CA VAL A 35 -13.64 -9.20 -6.20
C VAL A 35 -12.36 -9.88 -5.71
N ILE A 36 -12.45 -10.71 -4.67
CA ILE A 36 -11.31 -11.48 -4.17
C ILE A 36 -11.25 -12.80 -4.94
N LEU A 37 -10.17 -12.98 -5.70
CA LEU A 37 -9.90 -14.21 -6.40
C LEU A 37 -9.20 -15.23 -5.48
N PRO A 38 -9.24 -16.53 -5.81
CA PRO A 38 -8.53 -17.56 -5.05
C PRO A 38 -7.03 -17.29 -4.95
N ILE A 39 -6.38 -17.88 -3.94
CA ILE A 39 -4.93 -17.86 -3.80
C ILE A 39 -4.33 -18.62 -5.00
N VAL A 40 -3.45 -17.93 -5.73
CA VAL A 40 -2.76 -18.49 -6.90
C VAL A 40 -1.53 -19.26 -6.45
N GLU A 41 -1.22 -20.37 -7.10
CA GLU A 41 0.00 -21.13 -6.86
C GLU A 41 1.25 -20.31 -7.21
N ASP A 42 2.35 -20.56 -6.47
CA ASP A 42 3.63 -19.85 -6.67
C ASP A 42 4.40 -20.39 -7.88
N THR A 43 3.75 -20.38 -9.04
CA THR A 43 4.33 -20.70 -10.35
C THR A 43 4.05 -19.57 -11.33
N LYS A 44 4.96 -19.39 -12.29
CA LYS A 44 4.81 -18.36 -13.32
C LYS A 44 3.57 -18.61 -14.19
N GLU A 45 3.34 -19.86 -14.54
CA GLU A 45 2.23 -20.30 -15.39
C GLU A 45 0.88 -20.05 -14.75
N ALA A 46 0.72 -20.42 -13.47
CA ALA A 46 -0.51 -20.18 -12.72
C ALA A 46 -0.79 -18.68 -12.57
N LEU A 47 0.25 -17.89 -12.26
CA LEU A 47 0.10 -16.43 -12.14
C LEU A 47 -0.24 -15.78 -13.49
N ALA A 48 0.40 -16.21 -14.59
CA ALA A 48 0.11 -15.71 -15.92
C ALA A 48 -1.33 -16.00 -16.35
N ALA A 49 -1.82 -17.21 -16.10
CA ALA A 49 -3.22 -17.58 -16.36
C ALA A 49 -4.19 -16.73 -15.54
N ALA A 50 -3.93 -16.55 -14.23
CA ALA A 50 -4.78 -15.79 -13.33
C ALA A 50 -4.81 -14.28 -13.73
N VAL A 51 -3.65 -13.68 -14.01
CA VAL A 51 -3.56 -12.27 -14.43
C VAL A 51 -4.24 -12.06 -15.78
N SER A 52 -4.04 -12.96 -16.75
CA SER A 52 -4.69 -12.89 -18.06
C SER A 52 -6.22 -12.94 -17.93
N ALA A 53 -6.75 -13.92 -17.18
CA ALA A 53 -8.19 -14.05 -16.98
C ALA A 53 -8.78 -12.85 -16.22
N ALA A 54 -8.07 -12.35 -15.21
CA ALA A 54 -8.50 -11.17 -14.46
C ALA A 54 -8.49 -9.89 -15.32
N ALA A 55 -7.48 -9.72 -16.18
CA ALA A 55 -7.42 -8.58 -17.08
C ALA A 55 -8.55 -8.55 -18.13
N ASP A 56 -9.06 -9.71 -18.53
CA ASP A 56 -10.20 -9.82 -19.44
C ASP A 56 -11.56 -9.56 -18.73
N ALA A 57 -11.62 -9.76 -17.41
CA ALA A 57 -12.88 -9.76 -16.66
C ALA A 57 -13.11 -8.49 -15.81
N TYR A 58 -12.06 -7.74 -15.50
CA TYR A 58 -12.12 -6.61 -14.55
C TYR A 58 -11.40 -5.37 -15.09
N ASP A 59 -11.80 -4.20 -14.60
CA ASP A 59 -11.24 -2.90 -15.00
C ASP A 59 -9.86 -2.61 -14.38
N PHE A 60 -9.49 -3.35 -13.32
CA PHE A 60 -8.27 -3.14 -12.55
C PHE A 60 -7.87 -4.41 -11.80
N VAL A 61 -6.61 -4.78 -11.86
CA VAL A 61 -6.09 -6.00 -11.21
C VAL A 61 -5.03 -5.64 -10.17
N VAL A 62 -5.16 -6.21 -8.98
CA VAL A 62 -4.16 -6.07 -7.90
C VAL A 62 -3.70 -7.44 -7.45
N THR A 63 -2.40 -7.67 -7.42
CA THR A 63 -1.80 -8.84 -6.77
C THR A 63 -1.07 -8.41 -5.50
N SER A 64 -0.99 -9.29 -4.50
CA SER A 64 -0.22 -9.07 -3.28
C SER A 64 0.64 -10.28 -2.97
N GLY A 65 1.95 -10.06 -2.83
CA GLY A 65 2.96 -11.11 -2.81
C GLY A 65 3.57 -11.34 -4.19
N GLY A 66 4.68 -12.09 -4.25
CA GLY A 66 5.40 -12.34 -5.51
C GLY A 66 6.09 -11.11 -6.12
N ALA A 67 6.10 -9.97 -5.42
CA ALA A 67 6.72 -8.72 -5.86
C ALA A 67 8.02 -8.40 -5.09
N SER A 68 8.64 -9.37 -4.43
CA SER A 68 9.93 -9.20 -3.75
C SER A 68 11.09 -9.56 -4.68
N ASN A 69 12.31 -9.10 -4.36
CA ASN A 69 13.53 -9.47 -5.14
C ASN A 69 13.99 -10.92 -4.89
N GLY A 70 13.06 -11.86 -4.65
CA GLY A 70 13.35 -13.29 -4.43
C GLY A 70 13.08 -14.12 -5.69
N ASP A 71 13.48 -15.39 -5.65
CA ASP A 71 13.33 -16.36 -6.74
C ASP A 71 11.86 -16.61 -7.15
N PHE A 72 10.91 -16.12 -6.36
CA PHE A 72 9.46 -16.23 -6.59
C PHE A 72 8.81 -14.90 -7.00
N ASP A 73 9.56 -13.94 -7.53
CA ASP A 73 9.02 -12.68 -8.08
C ASP A 73 8.56 -12.89 -9.53
N PHE A 74 7.43 -13.54 -9.70
CA PHE A 74 6.89 -13.84 -11.03
C PHE A 74 6.04 -12.71 -11.62
N ILE A 75 5.61 -11.72 -10.85
CA ILE A 75 4.69 -10.69 -11.36
C ILE A 75 5.32 -9.81 -12.46
N LYS A 76 6.61 -9.46 -12.32
CA LYS A 76 7.32 -8.66 -13.32
C LYS A 76 7.44 -9.37 -14.66
N PRO A 77 8.00 -10.62 -14.73
CA PRO A 77 8.05 -11.34 -15.99
C PRO A 77 6.67 -11.63 -16.58
N VAL A 78 5.67 -11.94 -15.75
CA VAL A 78 4.29 -12.18 -16.21
C VAL A 78 3.69 -10.92 -16.86
N VAL A 79 3.78 -9.77 -16.21
CA VAL A 79 3.27 -8.52 -16.78
C VAL A 79 4.03 -8.13 -18.05
N SER A 80 5.37 -8.36 -18.09
CA SER A 80 6.19 -8.07 -19.26
C SER A 80 5.86 -8.97 -20.46
N GLU A 81 5.45 -10.23 -20.24
CA GLU A 81 5.06 -11.17 -21.29
C GLU A 81 3.64 -10.97 -21.80
N LEU A 82 2.72 -10.62 -20.89
CA LEU A 82 1.29 -10.47 -21.23
C LEU A 82 0.93 -9.07 -21.74
N GLY A 83 1.82 -8.08 -21.54
CA GLY A 83 1.55 -6.70 -21.89
C GLY A 83 2.75 -5.78 -21.77
N GLU A 84 2.54 -4.58 -21.26
CA GLU A 84 3.56 -3.56 -21.09
C GLU A 84 3.91 -3.38 -19.61
N LEU A 85 5.17 -3.61 -19.24
CA LEU A 85 5.70 -3.38 -17.90
C LEU A 85 6.21 -1.93 -17.78
N LEU A 86 5.56 -1.12 -16.96
CA LEU A 86 5.83 0.32 -16.84
C LEU A 86 6.65 0.69 -15.59
N MET A 87 6.51 -0.07 -14.50
CA MET A 87 7.19 0.21 -13.23
C MET A 87 7.53 -1.07 -12.49
N THR A 88 8.71 -1.12 -11.88
CA THR A 88 9.16 -2.28 -11.08
C THR A 88 9.57 -1.93 -9.66
N THR A 89 9.78 -0.64 -9.39
CA THR A 89 10.20 -0.14 -8.08
C THR A 89 9.72 1.28 -7.85
N VAL A 90 9.51 1.62 -6.57
CA VAL A 90 9.21 2.98 -6.12
C VAL A 90 10.17 3.37 -5.00
N ASN A 91 10.63 4.61 -4.98
CA ASN A 91 11.58 5.10 -3.97
C ASN A 91 10.91 5.41 -2.63
N ILE A 92 10.18 4.45 -2.08
CA ILE A 92 9.44 4.58 -0.82
C ILE A 92 9.80 3.51 0.21
N ARG A 93 9.48 3.78 1.47
CA ARG A 93 9.54 2.82 2.58
C ARG A 93 8.31 2.97 3.49
N PRO A 94 7.60 1.85 3.80
CA PRO A 94 7.77 0.50 3.23
C PRO A 94 7.30 0.42 1.77
N GLY A 95 7.70 -0.63 1.06
CA GLY A 95 7.12 -0.96 -0.25
C GLY A 95 7.95 -0.53 -1.47
N LYS A 96 9.27 -0.73 -1.46
CA LYS A 96 10.14 -0.45 -2.63
C LYS A 96 9.76 -1.28 -3.86
N ALA A 97 9.56 -2.58 -3.68
CA ALA A 97 9.22 -3.50 -4.77
C ALA A 97 7.72 -3.40 -5.05
N GLN A 98 7.36 -2.74 -6.12
CA GLN A 98 6.00 -2.64 -6.63
C GLN A 98 6.07 -2.73 -8.15
N THR A 99 5.11 -3.41 -8.74
CA THR A 99 5.02 -3.59 -10.19
C THR A 99 3.78 -2.89 -10.70
N PHE A 100 3.91 -2.19 -11.81
CA PHE A 100 2.78 -1.66 -12.55
C PHE A 100 2.98 -1.92 -14.04
N GLY A 101 1.91 -2.32 -14.70
CA GLY A 101 1.86 -2.46 -16.14
C GLY A 101 0.44 -2.50 -16.67
N ILE A 102 0.32 -2.64 -17.97
CA ILE A 102 -0.95 -2.75 -18.70
C ILE A 102 -0.99 -4.11 -19.38
N VAL A 103 -1.99 -4.91 -19.07
CA VAL A 103 -2.24 -6.21 -19.72
C VAL A 103 -3.58 -6.13 -20.42
N ARG A 104 -3.58 -6.26 -21.76
CA ARG A 104 -4.78 -6.16 -22.59
C ARG A 104 -5.64 -4.91 -22.35
N GLY A 105 -5.00 -3.79 -22.06
CA GLY A 105 -5.67 -2.53 -21.76
C GLY A 105 -6.04 -2.34 -20.29
N THR A 106 -5.92 -3.37 -19.45
CA THR A 106 -6.26 -3.34 -18.03
C THR A 106 -5.03 -3.03 -17.17
N PRO A 107 -5.08 -2.04 -16.25
CA PRO A 107 -4.04 -1.77 -15.28
C PRO A 107 -3.84 -2.96 -14.32
N VAL A 108 -2.59 -3.40 -14.17
CA VAL A 108 -2.19 -4.49 -13.28
C VAL A 108 -1.14 -3.98 -12.30
N PHE A 109 -1.44 -4.06 -11.00
CA PHE A 109 -0.50 -3.69 -9.93
C PHE A 109 -0.09 -4.90 -9.10
N GLY A 110 1.22 -5.07 -8.94
CA GLY A 110 1.82 -6.02 -8.02
C GLY A 110 2.31 -5.34 -6.75
N LEU A 111 1.69 -5.62 -5.62
CA LEU A 111 2.06 -5.11 -4.30
C LEU A 111 2.92 -6.11 -3.53
N PRO A 112 3.78 -5.63 -2.60
CA PRO A 112 4.53 -6.51 -1.71
C PRO A 112 3.63 -7.39 -0.83
N GLY A 113 4.12 -8.56 -0.42
CA GLY A 113 3.43 -9.44 0.52
C GLY A 113 3.35 -8.90 1.96
N ASN A 114 4.28 -8.02 2.36
CA ASN A 114 4.23 -7.39 3.69
C ASN A 114 3.04 -6.44 3.82
N PRO A 115 2.14 -6.62 4.81
CA PRO A 115 0.88 -5.88 4.94
C PRO A 115 1.02 -4.36 4.91
N ALA A 116 1.96 -3.80 5.67
CA ALA A 116 2.14 -2.36 5.68
C ALA A 116 2.69 -1.80 4.37
N ALA A 117 3.49 -2.59 3.63
CA ALA A 117 3.99 -2.19 2.33
C ALA A 117 2.88 -2.24 1.27
N ALA A 118 2.03 -3.27 1.32
CA ALA A 118 0.85 -3.37 0.46
C ALA A 118 -0.14 -2.23 0.72
N TYR A 119 -0.42 -1.93 2.00
CA TYR A 119 -1.30 -0.84 2.39
C TYR A 119 -0.80 0.53 1.95
N VAL A 120 0.48 0.85 2.20
CA VAL A 120 1.09 2.11 1.75
C VAL A 120 1.07 2.22 0.22
N GLY A 121 1.40 1.15 -0.49
CA GLY A 121 1.29 1.10 -1.96
C GLY A 121 -0.13 1.32 -2.45
N PHE A 122 -1.10 0.71 -1.78
CA PHE A 122 -2.51 0.94 -2.10
C PHE A 122 -2.90 2.39 -1.90
N GLU A 123 -2.71 2.96 -0.72
CA GLU A 123 -3.16 4.31 -0.37
C GLU A 123 -2.47 5.40 -1.20
N MET A 124 -1.18 5.22 -1.53
CA MET A 124 -0.40 6.23 -2.22
C MET A 124 -0.43 6.12 -3.75
N ILE A 125 -0.77 4.97 -4.31
CA ILE A 125 -0.69 4.74 -5.75
C ILE A 125 -2.02 4.20 -6.31
N ILE A 126 -2.54 3.10 -5.75
CA ILE A 126 -3.72 2.42 -6.29
C ILE A 126 -4.99 3.23 -6.03
N ARG A 127 -5.18 3.72 -4.80
CA ARG A 127 -6.35 4.52 -4.46
C ARG A 127 -6.50 5.76 -5.35
N PRO A 128 -5.48 6.62 -5.54
CA PRO A 128 -5.56 7.74 -6.47
C PRO A 128 -5.90 7.30 -7.90
N ALA A 129 -5.33 6.19 -8.37
CA ALA A 129 -5.62 5.66 -9.70
C ALA A 129 -7.08 5.23 -9.84
N LEU A 130 -7.63 4.49 -8.86
CA LEU A 130 -9.03 4.07 -8.84
C LEU A 130 -9.98 5.28 -8.82
N ARG A 131 -9.71 6.28 -7.99
CA ARG A 131 -10.54 7.49 -7.94
C ARG A 131 -10.47 8.28 -9.24
N LYS A 132 -9.30 8.43 -9.83
CA LYS A 132 -9.13 9.07 -11.13
C LYS A 132 -9.90 8.34 -12.24
N MET A 133 -9.84 7.00 -12.27
CA MET A 133 -10.60 6.18 -13.22
C MET A 133 -12.11 6.36 -13.07
N GLN A 134 -12.59 6.63 -11.86
CA GLN A 134 -14.01 6.91 -11.57
C GLN A 134 -14.42 8.36 -11.90
N GLY A 135 -13.49 9.21 -12.36
CA GLY A 135 -13.78 10.59 -12.76
C GLY A 135 -13.75 11.62 -11.63
N TYR A 136 -13.23 11.28 -10.44
CA TYR A 136 -13.10 12.25 -9.37
C TYR A 136 -12.06 13.32 -9.71
N ALA A 137 -12.40 14.60 -9.47
CA ALA A 137 -11.48 15.72 -9.63
C ALA A 137 -10.37 15.74 -8.56
N HIS A 138 -10.74 15.37 -7.33
CA HIS A 138 -9.83 15.23 -6.18
C HIS A 138 -9.63 13.76 -5.90
N PHE A 139 -8.47 13.23 -6.24
CA PHE A 139 -8.17 11.80 -6.13
C PHE A 139 -7.05 11.48 -5.14
N GLU A 140 -6.30 12.48 -4.70
CA GLU A 140 -5.26 12.32 -3.67
C GLU A 140 -5.85 12.57 -2.28
N ARG A 141 -5.36 11.84 -1.28
CA ARG A 141 -5.72 12.04 0.11
C ARG A 141 -5.35 13.45 0.57
N PRO A 142 -6.21 14.14 1.35
CA PRO A 142 -5.87 15.42 1.95
C PRO A 142 -4.68 15.27 2.91
N SER A 143 -3.93 16.36 3.08
CA SER A 143 -2.77 16.38 3.96
C SER A 143 -2.67 17.68 4.73
N VAL A 144 -2.07 17.63 5.90
CA VAL A 144 -1.78 18.79 6.77
C VAL A 144 -0.32 18.77 7.19
N MET A 145 0.21 19.94 7.56
CA MET A 145 1.49 20.05 8.26
C MET A 145 1.27 19.85 9.76
N ALA A 146 2.05 18.94 10.38
CA ALA A 146 1.95 18.64 11.79
C ALA A 146 3.32 18.60 12.46
N LYS A 147 3.40 18.96 13.73
CA LYS A 147 4.61 18.85 14.55
C LYS A 147 4.82 17.40 14.98
N LEU A 148 6.05 16.90 14.85
CA LEU A 148 6.40 15.58 15.41
C LEU A 148 6.36 15.61 16.94
N SER A 149 5.69 14.63 17.56
CA SER A 149 5.66 14.49 19.03
C SER A 149 6.96 13.98 19.63
N ARG A 150 7.88 13.44 18.82
CA ARG A 150 9.16 12.87 19.25
C ARG A 150 10.16 12.85 18.12
N ASP A 151 11.43 12.65 18.48
CA ASP A 151 12.51 12.47 17.51
C ASP A 151 12.28 11.23 16.64
N VAL A 152 12.63 11.36 15.36
CA VAL A 152 12.62 10.27 14.40
C VAL A 152 13.99 10.18 13.73
N LYS A 153 14.72 9.10 14.01
CA LYS A 153 15.99 8.79 13.36
C LYS A 153 15.73 8.18 11.98
N LYS A 154 16.24 8.82 10.94
CA LYS A 154 16.14 8.34 9.57
C LYS A 154 17.44 7.63 9.15
N LYS A 155 17.33 6.33 8.83
CA LYS A 155 18.47 5.49 8.42
C LYS A 155 18.34 4.98 6.97
N ASP A 156 17.31 5.41 6.26
CA ASP A 156 16.98 4.97 4.91
C ASP A 156 16.79 6.20 4.03
N PRO A 157 17.50 6.32 2.88
CA PRO A 157 17.44 7.51 2.05
C PRO A 157 16.12 7.68 1.28
N ARG A 158 15.27 6.65 1.21
CA ARG A 158 13.99 6.72 0.52
C ARG A 158 13.01 7.64 1.23
N ARG A 159 11.94 8.01 0.54
CA ARG A 159 10.77 8.65 1.18
C ARG A 159 10.12 7.65 2.13
N ILE A 160 9.91 8.05 3.40
CA ILE A 160 9.36 7.16 4.42
C ILE A 160 7.94 7.60 4.78
N PHE A 161 7.01 6.65 4.80
CA PHE A 161 5.65 6.82 5.29
C PHE A 161 5.53 6.18 6.67
N LEU A 162 5.52 7.03 7.70
CA LEU A 162 5.37 6.59 9.10
C LEU A 162 3.90 6.57 9.47
N ARG A 163 3.38 5.40 9.81
CA ARG A 163 2.03 5.28 10.36
C ARG A 163 1.98 5.90 11.73
N GLY A 164 0.96 6.67 12.01
CA GLY A 164 0.85 7.41 13.27
C GLY A 164 -0.54 7.91 13.56
N THR A 165 -0.66 8.56 14.71
CA THR A 165 -1.88 9.23 15.15
C THR A 165 -1.68 10.74 15.10
N LEU A 166 -2.52 11.39 14.30
CA LEU A 166 -2.64 12.84 14.24
C LEU A 166 -3.72 13.31 15.21
N TYR A 167 -3.43 14.37 15.93
CA TYR A 167 -4.38 15.00 16.85
C TYR A 167 -4.09 16.51 16.96
N LYS A 168 -5.00 17.28 17.53
CA LYS A 168 -4.74 18.67 17.92
C LYS A 168 -4.35 18.71 19.40
N ASN A 169 -3.32 19.48 19.73
CA ASN A 169 -2.95 19.79 21.10
C ASN A 169 -3.87 20.87 21.71
N ASP A 170 -3.64 21.23 22.96
CA ASP A 170 -4.45 22.23 23.67
C ASP A 170 -4.35 23.66 23.07
N GLU A 171 -3.29 23.91 22.30
CA GLU A 171 -3.07 25.16 21.55
C GLU A 171 -3.72 25.15 20.16
N GLY A 172 -4.40 24.05 19.79
CA GLY A 172 -5.08 23.88 18.50
C GLY A 172 -4.14 23.50 17.34
N GLU A 173 -2.87 23.21 17.62
CA GLU A 173 -1.90 22.82 16.59
C GLU A 173 -1.98 21.33 16.27
N TYR A 174 -1.76 20.99 15.00
CA TYR A 174 -1.65 19.59 14.60
C TYR A 174 -0.34 18.97 15.08
N VAL A 175 -0.44 17.85 15.79
CA VAL A 175 0.66 17.05 16.28
C VAL A 175 0.51 15.62 15.79
N VAL A 176 1.59 15.02 15.30
CA VAL A 176 1.61 13.63 14.91
C VAL A 176 2.51 12.81 15.84
N ALA A 177 1.95 11.73 16.35
CA ALA A 177 2.66 10.71 17.11
C ALA A 177 2.91 9.47 16.22
N PRO A 178 4.12 9.33 15.62
CA PRO A 178 4.45 8.12 14.85
C PRO A 178 4.37 6.88 15.75
N ALA A 179 3.80 5.78 15.25
CA ALA A 179 3.75 4.54 16.00
C ALA A 179 5.17 4.09 16.39
N LYS A 180 5.34 3.56 17.61
CA LYS A 180 6.65 3.14 18.12
C LYS A 180 7.25 2.01 17.27
N ASN A 181 6.42 1.08 16.85
CA ASN A 181 6.83 -0.02 15.97
C ASN A 181 6.31 0.20 14.55
N GLN A 182 7.23 0.34 13.61
CA GLN A 182 6.95 0.54 12.19
C GLN A 182 7.20 -0.74 11.35
N SER A 183 7.21 -1.93 11.99
CA SER A 183 7.39 -3.19 11.27
C SER A 183 6.36 -3.36 10.16
N SER A 184 6.81 -3.82 9.00
CA SER A 184 5.97 -4.01 7.82
C SER A 184 4.97 -5.16 7.93
N GLY A 185 5.22 -6.11 8.85
CA GLY A 185 4.31 -7.24 9.12
C GLY A 185 3.20 -6.93 10.13
N LEU A 186 3.20 -5.75 10.76
CA LEU A 186 2.22 -5.42 11.81
C LEU A 186 0.98 -4.73 11.24
N PHE A 187 -0.05 -5.53 10.99
CA PHE A 187 -1.35 -5.04 10.52
C PHE A 187 -2.06 -4.14 11.55
N GLY A 188 -2.03 -4.48 12.82
CA GLY A 188 -2.67 -3.71 13.88
C GLY A 188 -2.14 -2.27 14.07
N VAL A 189 -0.97 -1.95 13.54
CA VAL A 189 -0.46 -0.57 13.51
C VAL A 189 -1.21 0.26 12.48
N ILE A 190 -1.55 -0.34 11.33
CA ILE A 190 -2.35 0.31 10.27
C ILE A 190 -3.71 0.68 10.84
N GLN A 191 -4.40 -0.26 11.46
CA GLN A 191 -5.74 -0.07 12.01
C GLN A 191 -5.82 1.03 13.08
N ARG A 192 -4.74 1.25 13.85
CA ARG A 192 -4.68 2.27 14.91
C ARG A 192 -4.11 3.61 14.44
N SER A 193 -3.79 3.75 13.17
CA SER A 193 -3.24 4.97 12.58
C SER A 193 -4.30 5.71 11.77
N ASN A 194 -4.43 7.01 11.96
CA ASN A 194 -5.30 7.87 11.17
C ASN A 194 -4.54 8.76 10.17
N CYS A 195 -3.20 8.64 10.16
CA CYS A 195 -2.37 9.38 9.22
C CYS A 195 -1.09 8.63 8.86
N MET A 196 -0.44 9.09 7.77
CA MET A 196 0.94 8.76 7.42
C MET A 196 1.78 10.03 7.41
N ALA A 197 2.73 10.15 8.35
CA ALA A 197 3.70 11.23 8.35
C ALA A 197 4.81 10.92 7.34
N ILE A 198 5.16 11.90 6.51
CA ILE A 198 6.12 11.75 5.42
C ILE A 198 7.47 12.32 5.87
N LEU A 199 8.51 11.48 5.81
CA LEU A 199 9.89 11.94 5.80
C LEU A 199 10.38 11.93 4.35
N PRO A 200 10.80 13.09 3.82
CA PRO A 200 11.26 13.19 2.43
C PRO A 200 12.51 12.35 2.18
N GLU A 201 12.92 12.23 0.93
CA GLU A 201 14.17 11.58 0.53
C GLU A 201 15.38 12.22 1.24
N GLY A 202 16.48 11.45 1.36
CA GLY A 202 17.66 11.86 2.12
C GLY A 202 17.78 11.15 3.46
N LEU A 203 18.78 11.47 4.24
CA LEU A 203 19.07 10.83 5.55
C LEU A 203 18.78 11.75 6.76
N ASP A 204 18.12 12.90 6.51
CA ASP A 204 17.88 13.89 7.57
C ASP A 204 16.89 13.37 8.60
N SER A 205 17.40 13.10 9.78
CA SER A 205 16.58 12.82 10.97
C SER A 205 15.75 14.06 11.33
N ARG A 206 14.64 13.87 12.02
CA ARG A 206 13.78 14.96 12.49
C ARG A 206 13.66 14.89 14.00
N THR A 207 13.76 16.06 14.65
CA THR A 207 13.55 16.21 16.09
C THR A 207 12.09 16.43 16.41
N ALA A 208 11.72 16.22 17.67
CA ALA A 208 10.41 16.63 18.19
C ALA A 208 10.16 18.11 17.86
N GLY A 209 8.93 18.46 17.53
CA GLY A 209 8.54 19.80 17.09
C GLY A 209 8.79 20.11 15.61
N SER A 210 9.60 19.31 14.88
CA SER A 210 9.78 19.49 13.44
C SER A 210 8.47 19.31 12.70
N LEU A 211 8.21 20.19 11.73
CA LEU A 211 7.05 20.07 10.83
C LEU A 211 7.26 18.96 9.80
N VAL A 212 6.26 18.12 9.63
CA VAL A 212 6.18 17.08 8.61
C VAL A 212 4.80 17.08 7.95
N GLN A 213 4.75 16.73 6.68
CA GLN A 213 3.48 16.51 6.00
C GLN A 213 2.84 15.21 6.51
N CYS A 214 1.56 15.25 6.84
CA CYS A 214 0.76 14.10 7.26
C CYS A 214 -0.40 13.91 6.29
N VAL A 215 -0.41 12.78 5.59
CA VAL A 215 -1.53 12.34 4.76
C VAL A 215 -2.60 11.77 5.67
N LEU A 216 -3.84 12.25 5.53
CA LEU A 216 -4.98 11.85 6.36
C LEU A 216 -5.64 10.60 5.77
N LEU A 217 -5.88 9.58 6.61
CA LEU A 217 -6.43 8.30 6.16
C LEU A 217 -7.95 8.20 6.34
N ASP A 218 -8.49 8.92 7.33
CA ASP A 218 -9.91 8.85 7.72
C ASP A 218 -10.74 10.04 7.21
N VAL A 219 -10.16 10.85 6.31
CA VAL A 219 -10.80 12.05 5.77
C VAL A 219 -11.03 11.86 4.27
N SER A 220 -12.22 12.24 3.81
CA SER A 220 -12.56 12.21 2.39
C SER A 220 -11.73 13.23 1.60
N GLU A 221 -11.39 12.90 0.36
CA GLU A 221 -10.68 13.77 -0.58
C GLU A 221 -11.51 15.01 -0.98
N GLU A 222 -12.82 14.98 -0.73
CA GLU A 222 -13.74 16.09 -1.00
C GLU A 222 -13.74 17.17 0.10
N VAL A 223 -13.06 16.93 1.22
CA VAL A 223 -13.03 17.88 2.34
C VAL A 223 -11.97 18.95 2.08
N SER A 224 -12.38 20.23 2.11
CA SER A 224 -11.47 21.38 2.27
C SER A 224 -11.02 21.47 3.72
N LEU A 225 -9.72 21.46 3.95
CA LEU A 225 -9.08 21.60 5.27
C LEU A 225 -8.63 23.03 5.51
#